data_6ac040565a9f5e931973bb7af0efffd1
#
_entry.id   6ac040565a9f5e931973bb7af0efffd1
#
_cell.length_a   1.000
_cell.length_b   1.000
_cell.length_c   1.000
_cell.angle_alpha   90.00
_cell.angle_beta   90.00
_cell.angle_gamma   90.00
#
_symmetry.space_group_name_H-M   'P 1'
#
loop_
_entity.id
_entity.type
_entity.pdbx_description
1 polymer ?
#
loop_
_entity_poly.entity_id
_entity_poly.type
_entity_poly.pdbx_seq_one_letter_code
_entity_poly.pdbx_strand_id
1 'polypeptide(L)'
;SPTSNGNESPASSDETGNKKKRDRSVHMSAEQVGKIRSELAEGNLDLSSSDKRELAERLDKADHYRTRDEMCGDKSGTASTDPDSVAMYPKDDKMHTGQCRPMYNVQFMTQSQFILWFNLFGVTTDLSAFPMFLDSLPQQFAPTKLAADAGYGSYENYILAMSRTIDPYFKYSM
;
A
#
# COMPACT_ATOMS: atom_id res chain seq x y z
N SER A 1 -22.43 -57.49 18.09
CA SER A 1 -21.19 -56.75 18.16
C SER A 1 -20.73 -56.37 16.77
N PRO A 2 -20.52 -55.10 16.51
CA PRO A 2 -19.24 -54.56 16.18
C PRO A 2 -18.98 -53.17 16.81
N THR A 3 -17.73 -52.94 17.09
CA THR A 3 -17.08 -51.79 17.69
C THR A 3 -17.08 -50.56 16.79
N SER A 4 -17.60 -49.46 17.32
CA SER A 4 -17.49 -48.14 16.74
C SER A 4 -16.16 -47.50 17.18
N ASN A 5 -15.27 -47.22 16.23
CA ASN A 5 -14.14 -46.34 16.47
C ASN A 5 -14.54 -44.91 16.18
N GLY A 6 -14.67 -44.12 17.21
CA GLY A 6 -14.77 -42.68 17.12
C GLY A 6 -13.39 -42.08 16.86
N ASN A 7 -13.27 -41.37 15.75
CA ASN A 7 -12.08 -40.59 15.43
C ASN A 7 -12.42 -39.11 15.73
N GLU A 8 -12.12 -38.68 16.96
CA GLU A 8 -12.15 -37.27 17.34
C GLU A 8 -10.92 -36.58 16.77
N SER A 9 -11.14 -35.70 15.81
CA SER A 9 -10.12 -34.75 15.36
C SER A 9 -10.03 -33.60 16.36
N PRO A 10 -8.85 -33.23 16.84
CA PRO A 10 -8.71 -32.08 17.73
C PRO A 10 -8.88 -30.79 16.93
N ALA A 11 -9.69 -29.91 17.49
CA ALA A 11 -9.85 -28.53 17.05
C ALA A 11 -8.50 -27.82 17.01
N SER A 12 -8.11 -27.37 15.83
CA SER A 12 -6.95 -26.52 15.66
C SER A 12 -7.29 -25.09 16.11
N SER A 13 -6.65 -24.71 17.19
CA SER A 13 -6.56 -23.41 17.78
C SER A 13 -6.13 -22.32 16.78
N ASP A 14 -6.73 -21.16 16.92
CA ASP A 14 -6.38 -19.84 16.45
C ASP A 14 -4.89 -19.62 16.16
N GLU A 15 -4.53 -19.60 14.89
CA GLU A 15 -3.34 -18.89 14.45
C GLU A 15 -3.74 -17.47 14.02
N THR A 16 -3.77 -16.56 14.98
CA THR A 16 -3.63 -15.13 14.74
C THR A 16 -2.30 -14.92 14.00
N GLY A 17 -2.41 -14.81 12.68
CA GLY A 17 -1.30 -14.52 11.80
C GLY A 17 -0.70 -13.15 12.12
N ASN A 18 0.15 -13.10 13.12
CA ASN A 18 1.03 -11.99 13.40
C ASN A 18 1.99 -11.86 12.21
N LYS A 19 1.58 -11.11 11.18
CA LYS A 19 2.48 -10.68 10.11
C LYS A 19 3.62 -9.93 10.78
N LYS A 20 4.75 -10.62 11.01
CA LYS A 20 6.00 -9.99 11.41
C LYS A 20 6.21 -8.80 10.47
N LYS A 21 6.03 -7.57 10.97
CA LYS A 21 6.55 -6.37 10.31
C LYS A 21 8.00 -6.72 9.99
N ARG A 22 8.35 -6.78 8.70
CA ARG A 22 9.74 -6.91 8.29
C ARG A 22 10.46 -5.78 8.98
N ASP A 23 11.40 -6.12 9.86
CA ASP A 23 12.22 -5.15 10.54
C ASP A 23 13.03 -4.42 9.48
N ARG A 24 12.63 -3.19 9.18
CA ARG A 24 13.32 -2.29 8.25
C ARG A 24 14.57 -1.66 8.87
N SER A 25 14.93 -2.07 10.07
CA SER A 25 15.95 -1.43 10.91
C SER A 25 17.41 -1.69 10.49
N VAL A 26 17.66 -2.40 9.40
CA VAL A 26 19.03 -2.74 8.96
C VAL A 26 19.52 -1.83 7.83
N HIS A 27 18.83 -0.74 7.52
CA HIS A 27 19.34 0.21 6.54
C HIS A 27 20.27 1.22 7.20
N MET A 28 21.49 1.32 6.69
CA MET A 28 22.45 2.34 7.10
C MET A 28 21.83 3.73 6.90
N SER A 29 21.97 4.61 7.88
CA SER A 29 21.51 6.00 7.75
C SER A 29 22.29 6.74 6.65
N ALA A 30 21.70 7.79 6.08
CA ALA A 30 22.36 8.65 5.10
C ALA A 30 23.70 9.20 5.62
N GLU A 31 23.73 9.53 6.91
CA GLU A 31 24.93 10.04 7.58
C GLU A 31 26.02 8.98 7.67
N GLN A 32 25.68 7.73 7.98
CA GLN A 32 26.63 6.62 8.02
C GLN A 32 27.20 6.31 6.63
N VAL A 33 26.34 6.28 5.61
CA VAL A 33 26.77 6.10 4.21
C VAL A 33 27.69 7.22 3.77
N GLY A 34 27.36 8.49 4.11
CA GLY A 34 28.19 9.66 3.82
C GLY A 34 29.56 9.60 4.48
N LYS A 35 29.63 9.20 5.76
CA LYS A 35 30.92 9.05 6.48
C LYS A 35 31.81 7.99 5.83
N ILE A 36 31.27 6.81 5.54
CA ILE A 36 32.06 5.74 4.92
C ILE A 36 32.52 6.16 3.52
N ARG A 37 31.71 6.90 2.78
CA ARG A 37 32.05 7.39 1.44
C ARG A 37 33.19 8.43 1.50
N SER A 38 33.21 9.34 2.49
CA SER A 38 34.28 10.28 2.72
C SER A 38 35.60 9.57 3.11
N GLU A 39 35.53 8.62 4.05
CA GLU A 39 36.70 7.81 4.45
C GLU A 39 37.28 6.98 3.30
N LEU A 40 36.41 6.46 2.42
CA LEU A 40 36.84 5.75 1.22
C LEU A 40 37.55 6.67 0.22
N ALA A 41 37.04 7.90 0.04
CA ALA A 41 37.61 8.90 -0.86
C ALA A 41 38.95 9.45 -0.34
N GLU A 42 39.06 9.64 0.98
CA GLU A 42 40.31 10.10 1.64
C GLU A 42 41.39 9.02 1.71
N GLY A 43 41.05 7.78 1.37
CA GLY A 43 42.00 6.68 1.40
C GLY A 43 42.35 6.16 2.80
N ASN A 44 41.60 6.59 3.83
CA ASN A 44 41.83 6.25 5.23
C ASN A 44 41.50 4.77 5.55
N LEU A 45 40.85 4.06 4.63
CA LEU A 45 40.52 2.65 4.79
C LEU A 45 41.68 1.79 4.21
N ASP A 46 42.32 0.98 5.05
CA ASP A 46 43.32 -0.01 4.64
C ASP A 46 42.65 -1.23 4.01
N LEU A 47 42.14 -1.04 2.81
CA LEU A 47 41.41 -2.05 2.03
C LEU A 47 42.12 -2.28 0.69
N SER A 48 42.03 -3.50 0.17
CA SER A 48 42.48 -3.80 -1.18
C SER A 48 41.70 -3.01 -2.24
N SER A 49 42.26 -2.82 -3.42
CA SER A 49 41.59 -2.14 -4.55
C SER A 49 40.28 -2.84 -4.93
N SER A 50 40.21 -4.17 -4.80
CA SER A 50 39.01 -4.97 -5.03
C SER A 50 37.93 -4.65 -4.00
N ASP A 51 38.32 -4.61 -2.72
CA ASP A 51 37.38 -4.39 -1.62
C ASP A 51 36.84 -2.95 -1.63
N LYS A 52 37.65 -1.98 -2.00
CA LYS A 52 37.21 -0.58 -2.19
C LYS A 52 36.16 -0.46 -3.26
N ARG A 53 36.31 -1.17 -4.38
CA ARG A 53 35.31 -1.20 -5.45
C ARG A 53 34.00 -1.87 -4.99
N GLU A 54 34.11 -3.03 -4.34
CA GLU A 54 32.94 -3.73 -3.82
C GLU A 54 32.18 -2.87 -2.78
N LEU A 55 32.92 -2.19 -1.89
CA LEU A 55 32.30 -1.29 -0.91
C LEU A 55 31.57 -0.13 -1.60
N ALA A 56 32.17 0.49 -2.62
CA ALA A 56 31.51 1.56 -3.38
C ALA A 56 30.19 1.07 -4.03
N GLU A 57 30.22 -0.10 -4.67
CA GLU A 57 29.00 -0.69 -5.27
C GLU A 57 27.90 -0.98 -4.22
N ARG A 58 28.31 -1.42 -3.02
CA ARG A 58 27.37 -1.65 -1.91
C ARG A 58 26.77 -0.35 -1.36
N LEU A 59 27.55 0.71 -1.27
CA LEU A 59 27.09 2.04 -0.86
C LEU A 59 26.09 2.62 -1.87
N ASP A 60 26.36 2.47 -3.18
CA ASP A 60 25.44 2.91 -4.22
C ASP A 60 24.11 2.14 -4.19
N LYS A 61 24.17 0.83 -3.93
CA LYS A 61 22.94 0.02 -3.72
C LYS A 61 22.19 0.47 -2.48
N ALA A 62 22.88 0.78 -1.37
CA ALA A 62 22.24 1.26 -0.15
C ALA A 62 21.52 2.60 -0.38
N ASP A 63 22.13 3.53 -1.11
CA ASP A 63 21.50 4.80 -1.50
C ASP A 63 20.28 4.58 -2.38
N HIS A 64 20.38 3.68 -3.36
CA HIS A 64 19.26 3.33 -4.22
C HIS A 64 18.08 2.74 -3.44
N TYR A 65 18.32 1.83 -2.50
CA TYR A 65 17.27 1.25 -1.67
C TYR A 65 16.63 2.30 -0.75
N ARG A 66 17.43 3.18 -0.15
CA ARG A 66 16.92 4.26 0.68
C ARG A 66 16.00 5.20 -0.12
N THR A 67 16.43 5.64 -1.29
CA THR A 67 15.59 6.48 -2.16
C THR A 67 14.28 5.80 -2.52
N ARG A 68 14.31 4.48 -2.79
CA ARG A 68 13.08 3.71 -3.05
C ARG A 68 12.18 3.60 -1.82
N ASP A 69 12.74 3.42 -0.63
CA ASP A 69 11.96 3.38 0.61
C ASP A 69 11.32 4.74 0.91
N GLU A 70 12.03 5.84 0.68
CA GLU A 70 11.51 7.20 0.79
C GLU A 70 10.35 7.44 -0.19
N MET A 71 10.50 7.02 -1.46
CA MET A 71 9.43 7.11 -2.47
C MET A 71 8.22 6.22 -2.13
N CYS A 72 8.47 5.06 -1.54
CA CYS A 72 7.40 4.14 -1.15
C CYS A 72 6.56 4.70 0.00
N GLY A 73 7.19 5.33 0.99
CA GLY A 73 6.52 5.81 2.20
C GLY A 73 5.70 4.71 2.87
N ASP A 74 4.42 4.96 3.12
CA ASP A 74 3.49 4.00 3.73
C ASP A 74 2.83 3.06 2.72
N LYS A 75 3.11 3.21 1.42
CA LYS A 75 2.54 2.36 0.36
C LYS A 75 3.11 0.94 0.45
N SER A 76 2.34 -0.04 0.03
CA SER A 76 2.78 -1.44 -0.05
C SER A 76 3.86 -1.69 -1.11
N GLY A 77 4.00 -0.77 -2.06
CA GLY A 77 5.00 -0.76 -3.12
C GLY A 77 4.80 0.42 -4.04
N THR A 78 5.84 0.82 -4.73
CA THR A 78 5.81 1.91 -5.72
C THR A 78 6.58 1.51 -6.98
N ALA A 79 6.28 2.15 -8.11
CA ALA A 79 7.05 2.01 -9.33
C ALA A 79 8.18 3.05 -9.36
N SER A 80 9.33 2.66 -9.88
CA SER A 80 10.46 3.60 -10.06
C SER A 80 10.18 4.69 -11.08
N THR A 81 9.26 4.42 -12.01
CA THR A 81 8.87 5.34 -13.08
C THR A 81 7.72 6.27 -12.70
N ASP A 82 6.92 5.88 -11.70
CA ASP A 82 5.75 6.62 -11.22
C ASP A 82 5.59 6.41 -9.71
N PRO A 83 6.22 7.27 -8.90
CA PRO A 83 6.20 7.16 -7.44
C PRO A 83 4.80 7.36 -6.82
N ASP A 84 3.89 8.04 -7.52
CA ASP A 84 2.54 8.31 -7.03
C ASP A 84 1.62 7.11 -7.17
N SER A 85 1.95 6.20 -8.09
CA SER A 85 1.20 4.95 -8.28
C SER A 85 1.39 4.00 -7.10
N VAL A 86 0.49 3.02 -7.00
CA VAL A 86 0.60 1.91 -6.03
C VAL A 86 0.70 0.59 -6.77
N ALA A 87 1.51 -0.31 -6.23
CA ALA A 87 1.68 -1.64 -6.78
C ALA A 87 0.46 -2.51 -6.46
N MET A 88 -0.29 -2.91 -7.49
CA MET A 88 -1.50 -3.74 -7.36
C MET A 88 -1.47 -4.93 -8.31
N TYR A 89 -2.21 -5.97 -7.93
CA TYR A 89 -2.55 -7.08 -8.82
C TYR A 89 -3.87 -6.75 -9.53
N PRO A 90 -3.89 -6.69 -10.89
CA PRO A 90 -5.13 -6.45 -11.61
C PRO A 90 -6.12 -7.58 -11.36
N LYS A 91 -7.39 -7.24 -11.07
CA LYS A 91 -8.46 -8.24 -10.86
C LYS A 91 -8.71 -9.06 -12.13
N ASP A 92 -8.60 -8.42 -13.29
CA ASP A 92 -8.79 -9.03 -14.61
C ASP A 92 -7.45 -9.20 -15.34
N ASP A 93 -6.54 -9.98 -14.75
CA ASP A 93 -5.30 -10.33 -15.44
C ASP A 93 -5.57 -11.38 -16.52
N LYS A 94 -6.05 -10.91 -17.70
CA LYS A 94 -6.36 -11.76 -18.86
C LYS A 94 -5.17 -12.61 -19.34
N MET A 95 -3.96 -12.18 -19.01
CA MET A 95 -2.74 -12.90 -19.36
C MET A 95 -2.30 -13.89 -18.26
N HIS A 96 -2.98 -13.93 -17.15
CA HIS A 96 -2.67 -14.77 -15.98
C HIS A 96 -1.20 -14.75 -15.56
N THR A 97 -0.55 -13.61 -15.70
CA THR A 97 0.87 -13.43 -15.38
C THR A 97 1.11 -13.36 -13.87
N GLY A 98 0.08 -13.02 -13.09
CA GLY A 98 0.20 -12.80 -11.64
C GLY A 98 1.16 -11.65 -11.29
N GLN A 99 1.43 -10.76 -12.23
CA GLN A 99 2.38 -9.67 -12.03
C GLN A 99 1.73 -8.47 -11.35
N CYS A 100 2.40 -7.96 -10.34
CA CYS A 100 2.08 -6.68 -9.74
C CYS A 100 2.45 -5.55 -10.72
N ARG A 101 1.54 -4.59 -10.89
CA ARG A 101 1.74 -3.45 -11.79
C ARG A 101 1.48 -2.13 -11.07
N PRO A 102 2.13 -1.03 -11.50
CA PRO A 102 1.78 0.31 -11.02
C PRO A 102 0.38 0.68 -11.52
N MET A 103 -0.50 1.04 -10.60
CA MET A 103 -1.90 1.34 -10.90
C MET A 103 -2.41 2.45 -9.99
N TYR A 104 -3.52 3.07 -10.40
CA TYR A 104 -4.29 4.02 -9.60
C TYR A 104 -5.69 3.47 -9.34
N ASN A 105 -6.22 3.79 -8.17
CA ASN A 105 -7.62 3.60 -7.87
C ASN A 105 -8.38 4.83 -8.36
N VAL A 106 -9.24 4.64 -9.36
CA VAL A 106 -10.01 5.71 -10.00
C VAL A 106 -11.41 5.74 -9.42
N GLN A 107 -11.78 6.85 -8.82
CA GLN A 107 -13.08 7.06 -8.20
C GLN A 107 -13.92 8.03 -9.03
N PHE A 108 -15.20 7.70 -9.23
CA PHE A 108 -16.16 8.54 -9.95
C PHE A 108 -17.40 8.80 -9.11
N MET A 109 -17.88 10.02 -9.10
CA MET A 109 -19.21 10.38 -8.64
C MET A 109 -20.09 10.72 -9.84
N THR A 110 -21.25 10.10 -9.88
CA THR A 110 -22.20 10.28 -10.99
C THR A 110 -23.58 10.67 -10.48
N GLN A 111 -24.29 11.47 -11.28
CA GLN A 111 -25.70 11.78 -11.06
C GLN A 111 -26.40 11.88 -12.42
N SER A 112 -27.57 11.25 -12.57
CA SER A 112 -28.35 11.28 -13.81
C SER A 112 -27.54 10.98 -15.07
N GLN A 113 -26.63 9.99 -14.99
CA GLN A 113 -25.74 9.54 -16.06
C GLN A 113 -24.55 10.50 -16.38
N PHE A 114 -24.42 11.61 -15.67
CA PHE A 114 -23.27 12.51 -15.80
C PHE A 114 -22.23 12.23 -14.74
N ILE A 115 -20.95 12.29 -15.11
CA ILE A 115 -19.85 12.29 -14.16
C ILE A 115 -19.75 13.71 -13.59
N LEU A 116 -20.00 13.86 -12.29
CA LEU A 116 -19.89 15.15 -11.59
C LEU A 116 -18.48 15.41 -11.10
N TRP A 117 -17.79 14.35 -10.65
CA TRP A 117 -16.44 14.43 -10.12
C TRP A 117 -15.69 13.13 -10.31
N PHE A 118 -14.39 13.21 -10.46
CA PHE A 118 -13.51 12.04 -10.46
C PHE A 118 -12.16 12.40 -9.81
N ASN A 119 -11.49 11.39 -9.27
CA ASN A 119 -10.12 11.55 -8.78
C ASN A 119 -9.38 10.20 -8.84
N LEU A 120 -8.05 10.29 -8.78
CA LEU A 120 -7.14 9.15 -8.81
C LEU A 120 -6.39 9.08 -7.49
N PHE A 121 -6.31 7.89 -6.93
CA PHE A 121 -5.65 7.67 -5.64
C PHE A 121 -4.64 6.52 -5.72
N GLY A 122 -3.48 6.72 -5.10
CA GLY A 122 -2.44 5.70 -4.93
C GLY A 122 -2.75 4.74 -3.77
N VAL A 123 -3.98 4.23 -3.68
CA VAL A 123 -4.42 3.27 -2.65
C VAL A 123 -5.06 2.04 -3.30
N THR A 124 -4.94 0.88 -2.64
CA THR A 124 -5.33 -0.40 -3.23
C THR A 124 -6.81 -0.74 -3.09
N THR A 125 -7.52 -0.08 -2.18
CA THR A 125 -8.92 -0.42 -1.85
C THR A 125 -9.82 0.80 -1.95
N ASP A 126 -11.09 0.56 -2.34
CA ASP A 126 -12.12 1.59 -2.38
C ASP A 126 -12.45 2.11 -0.97
N LEU A 127 -12.34 1.23 0.00
CA LEU A 127 -12.54 1.55 1.42
C LEU A 127 -11.59 2.66 1.89
N SER A 128 -10.31 2.59 1.51
CA SER A 128 -9.31 3.61 1.84
C SER A 128 -9.39 4.84 0.92
N ALA A 129 -9.90 4.68 -0.30
CA ALA A 129 -10.08 5.79 -1.23
C ALA A 129 -11.25 6.71 -0.84
N PHE A 130 -12.28 6.18 -0.18
CA PHE A 130 -13.51 6.90 0.13
C PHE A 130 -13.32 8.19 0.93
N PRO A 131 -12.59 8.21 2.07
CA PRO A 131 -12.32 9.43 2.82
C PRO A 131 -11.63 10.48 1.97
N MET A 132 -10.60 10.07 1.22
CA MET A 132 -9.82 10.96 0.36
C MET A 132 -10.66 11.52 -0.80
N PHE A 133 -11.58 10.70 -1.33
CA PHE A 133 -12.49 11.12 -2.38
C PHE A 133 -13.46 12.18 -1.87
N LEU A 134 -14.08 11.98 -0.69
CA LEU A 134 -14.95 12.95 -0.07
C LEU A 134 -14.23 14.27 0.26
N ASP A 135 -12.95 14.21 0.64
CA ASP A 135 -12.11 15.39 0.90
C ASP A 135 -11.81 16.19 -0.37
N SER A 136 -11.72 15.48 -1.51
CA SER A 136 -11.43 16.08 -2.80
C SER A 136 -12.64 16.73 -3.47
N LEU A 137 -13.87 16.46 -2.97
CA LEU A 137 -15.10 16.96 -3.58
C LEU A 137 -15.22 18.49 -3.44
N PRO A 138 -15.44 19.22 -4.56
CA PRO A 138 -15.83 20.61 -4.48
C PRO A 138 -17.18 20.77 -3.76
N GLN A 139 -17.30 21.78 -2.93
CA GLN A 139 -18.49 22.02 -2.10
C GLN A 139 -19.79 22.07 -2.92
N GLN A 140 -19.74 22.57 -4.16
CA GLN A 140 -20.87 22.65 -5.06
C GLN A 140 -21.43 21.27 -5.50
N PHE A 141 -20.62 20.22 -5.37
CA PHE A 141 -20.99 18.84 -5.67
C PHE A 141 -21.21 17.99 -4.42
N ALA A 142 -21.22 18.60 -3.23
CA ALA A 142 -21.44 17.87 -1.99
C ALA A 142 -22.84 17.20 -2.01
N PRO A 143 -22.93 15.86 -1.95
CA PRO A 143 -24.22 15.17 -2.03
C PRO A 143 -24.92 15.21 -0.65
N THR A 144 -26.25 15.23 -0.65
CA THR A 144 -27.04 14.98 0.54
C THR A 144 -27.32 13.48 0.75
N LYS A 145 -27.31 12.71 -0.35
CA LYS A 145 -27.48 11.25 -0.37
C LYS A 145 -26.43 10.64 -1.29
N LEU A 146 -25.80 9.58 -0.83
CA LEU A 146 -24.74 8.92 -1.59
C LEU A 146 -24.94 7.42 -1.59
N ALA A 147 -25.16 6.86 -2.79
CA ALA A 147 -25.15 5.42 -3.01
C ALA A 147 -23.77 4.99 -3.51
N ALA A 148 -23.22 3.92 -2.94
CA ALA A 148 -21.93 3.38 -3.33
C ALA A 148 -21.93 1.84 -3.28
N ASP A 149 -20.95 1.22 -3.94
CA ASP A 149 -20.76 -0.22 -3.94
C ASP A 149 -20.37 -0.75 -2.54
N ALA A 150 -20.54 -2.05 -2.34
CA ALA A 150 -20.18 -2.74 -1.10
C ALA A 150 -18.67 -2.58 -0.70
N GLY A 151 -17.81 -2.34 -1.68
CA GLY A 151 -16.38 -2.08 -1.46
C GLY A 151 -16.07 -0.85 -0.60
N TYR A 152 -17.03 0.07 -0.46
CA TYR A 152 -16.93 1.28 0.38
C TYR A 152 -17.47 1.08 1.80
N GLY A 153 -18.16 -0.05 2.04
CA GLY A 153 -18.91 -0.29 3.26
C GLY A 153 -18.03 -0.65 4.46
N SER A 154 -17.72 0.33 5.31
CA SER A 154 -17.16 0.12 6.64
C SER A 154 -17.85 1.02 7.65
N TYR A 155 -17.75 0.67 8.93
CA TYR A 155 -18.30 1.47 10.01
C TYR A 155 -17.73 2.90 9.98
N GLU A 156 -16.44 3.03 9.78
CA GLU A 156 -15.73 4.32 9.72
C GLU A 156 -16.24 5.19 8.56
N ASN A 157 -16.44 4.60 7.38
CA ASN A 157 -16.94 5.32 6.22
C ASN A 157 -18.40 5.75 6.39
N TYR A 158 -19.23 4.95 7.08
CA TYR A 158 -20.58 5.36 7.46
C TYR A 158 -20.57 6.58 8.39
N ILE A 159 -19.79 6.52 9.47
CA ILE A 159 -19.68 7.62 10.42
C ILE A 159 -19.11 8.87 9.73
N LEU A 160 -18.14 8.72 8.87
CA LEU A 160 -17.57 9.83 8.10
C LEU A 160 -18.63 10.51 7.21
N ALA A 161 -19.41 9.73 6.46
CA ALA A 161 -20.47 10.27 5.61
C ALA A 161 -21.53 11.00 6.45
N MET A 162 -21.99 10.40 7.54
CA MET A 162 -22.97 11.00 8.45
C MET A 162 -22.45 12.29 9.10
N SER A 163 -21.17 12.33 9.48
CA SER A 163 -20.55 13.55 10.06
C SER A 163 -20.52 14.73 9.07
N ARG A 164 -20.57 14.43 7.77
CA ARG A 164 -20.66 15.42 6.68
C ARG A 164 -22.12 15.71 6.25
N THR A 165 -23.09 15.24 7.00
CA THR A 165 -24.53 15.40 6.68
C THR A 165 -24.91 14.70 5.36
N ILE A 166 -24.17 13.65 4.99
CA ILE A 166 -24.47 12.79 3.84
C ILE A 166 -25.20 11.55 4.35
N ASP A 167 -26.34 11.24 3.75
CA ASP A 167 -27.10 10.01 4.03
C ASP A 167 -26.54 8.85 3.18
N PRO A 168 -25.81 7.87 3.78
CA PRO A 168 -25.09 6.85 3.03
C PRO A 168 -25.96 5.64 2.69
N TYR A 169 -25.98 5.25 1.42
CA TYR A 169 -26.69 4.07 0.88
C TYR A 169 -25.67 3.10 0.27
N PHE A 170 -24.90 2.43 1.09
CA PHE A 170 -24.00 1.35 0.64
C PHE A 170 -24.11 0.15 1.56
N LYS A 171 -23.88 -1.03 0.99
CA LYS A 171 -23.99 -2.27 1.73
C LYS A 171 -22.88 -2.35 2.76
N TYR A 172 -23.26 -2.51 4.02
CA TYR A 172 -22.32 -2.81 5.08
C TYR A 172 -21.81 -4.25 4.92
N SER A 173 -20.50 -4.44 4.80
CA SER A 173 -19.87 -5.77 4.83
C SER A 173 -19.56 -6.12 6.28
N MET A 174 -20.32 -7.07 6.81
CA MET A 174 -20.06 -7.69 8.10
C MET A 174 -18.91 -8.67 7.99
#